data_05f5cf345999cfdaffa318135a61a162
#
_entry.id   05f5cf345999cfdaffa318135a61a162
#
_cell.length_a   1.000
_cell.length_b   1.000
_cell.length_c   1.000
_cell.angle_alpha   90.00
_cell.angle_beta   90.00
_cell.angle_gamma   90.00
#
_symmetry.space_group_name_H-M   'P 1'
#
loop_
_entity.id
_entity.type
_entity.pdbx_description
1 polymer ?
#
loop_
_entity_poly.entity_id
_entity_poly.type
_entity_poly.pdbx_seq_one_letter_code
_entity_poly.pdbx_strand_id
1 'polypeptide(L)'
;MALDQNEISSKSRLITLLLSFLLVHRFYVGKVVSGIFFFLTLGGFGIWWLIDIIQIISGSFKDQYGKFVNNWEADKTQLAITGGVLAVFVLIGAIGNKGGKGNETATPDFKEAVLASSDSKEDEKKALPKVGDKIQTSHFDVTLKSYKIQKSVSTGNMFVKLDPEEGNKYLILDVNFKNIDNESRMIGGEGKVFVDVNGKEYEYDKSEHLLLDGWGVLLHQLNPMTQKNTKLVFKIPDELKGNIYWEPAHSSKRFFVGEAK
;
A
#
# COMPACT_ATOMS: atom_id res chain seq x y z
N MET A 1 18.41 -7.52 -34.14
CA MET A 1 18.47 -6.09 -33.76
C MET A 1 18.44 -6.06 -32.27
N ALA A 2 19.52 -5.68 -31.60
CA ALA A 2 19.55 -5.58 -30.14
C ALA A 2 18.74 -4.35 -29.72
N LEU A 3 17.83 -4.52 -28.76
CA LEU A 3 17.07 -3.40 -28.19
C LEU A 3 18.02 -2.48 -27.43
N ASP A 4 17.81 -1.17 -27.54
CA ASP A 4 18.54 -0.20 -26.72
C ASP A 4 18.17 -0.42 -25.25
N GLN A 5 19.16 -0.31 -24.36
CA GLN A 5 18.96 -0.45 -22.90
C GLN A 5 17.88 0.50 -22.36
N ASN A 6 17.70 1.67 -22.99
CA ASN A 6 16.67 2.64 -22.64
C ASN A 6 15.25 2.19 -23.00
N GLU A 7 15.10 1.20 -23.87
CA GLU A 7 13.79 0.64 -24.28
C GLU A 7 13.38 -0.58 -23.45
N ILE A 8 14.26 -1.07 -22.55
CA ILE A 8 14.00 -2.22 -21.71
C ILE A 8 13.40 -1.76 -20.38
N SER A 9 12.31 -2.43 -19.97
CA SER A 9 11.67 -2.21 -18.69
C SER A 9 12.50 -2.79 -17.54
N SER A 10 12.46 -2.13 -16.37
CA SER A 10 13.00 -2.67 -15.11
C SER A 10 12.20 -3.87 -14.58
N LYS A 11 11.05 -4.19 -15.18
CA LYS A 11 10.20 -5.30 -14.76
C LYS A 11 10.72 -6.63 -15.30
N SER A 12 10.71 -7.66 -14.46
CA SER A 12 11.16 -8.99 -14.84
C SER A 12 10.12 -9.69 -15.73
N ARG A 13 10.57 -10.22 -16.84
CA ARG A 13 9.78 -11.02 -17.78
C ARG A 13 9.31 -12.34 -17.13
N LEU A 14 10.19 -12.97 -16.33
CA LEU A 14 9.87 -14.18 -15.59
C LEU A 14 8.72 -13.95 -14.61
N ILE A 15 8.80 -12.88 -13.81
CA ILE A 15 7.74 -12.51 -12.85
C ILE A 15 6.43 -12.18 -13.59
N THR A 16 6.51 -11.43 -14.69
CA THR A 16 5.33 -11.12 -15.51
C THR A 16 4.65 -12.38 -16.03
N LEU A 17 5.44 -13.36 -16.48
CA LEU A 17 4.92 -14.63 -16.96
C LEU A 17 4.26 -15.43 -15.81
N LEU A 18 4.89 -15.54 -14.65
CA LEU A 18 4.32 -16.22 -13.49
C LEU A 18 3.00 -15.58 -13.04
N LEU A 19 2.94 -14.26 -12.98
CA LEU A 19 1.75 -13.52 -12.59
C LEU A 19 0.65 -13.54 -13.67
N SER A 20 0.95 -13.90 -14.92
CA SER A 20 -0.04 -14.03 -15.96
C SER A 20 -1.02 -15.19 -15.71
N PHE A 21 -0.57 -16.26 -15.06
CA PHE A 21 -1.43 -17.37 -14.65
C PHE A 21 -2.45 -16.98 -13.57
N LEU A 22 -2.18 -15.92 -12.80
CA LEU A 22 -3.10 -15.34 -11.81
C LEU A 22 -3.92 -14.17 -12.36
N LEU A 23 -3.80 -13.86 -13.66
CA LEU A 23 -4.45 -12.71 -14.31
C LEU A 23 -4.04 -11.34 -13.74
N VAL A 24 -2.97 -11.27 -12.93
CA VAL A 24 -2.53 -10.04 -12.25
C VAL A 24 -1.25 -9.41 -12.82
N HIS A 25 -0.66 -9.99 -13.87
CA HIS A 25 0.57 -9.51 -14.51
C HIS A 25 0.47 -8.05 -15.01
N ARG A 26 -0.71 -7.59 -15.44
CA ARG A 26 -0.93 -6.21 -15.89
C ARG A 26 -0.76 -5.18 -14.76
N PHE A 27 -1.10 -5.56 -13.53
CA PHE A 27 -0.86 -4.72 -12.35
C PHE A 27 0.65 -4.62 -12.05
N TYR A 28 1.38 -5.73 -12.18
CA TYR A 28 2.83 -5.74 -11.98
C TYR A 28 3.58 -4.82 -12.93
N VAL A 29 3.16 -4.74 -14.19
CA VAL A 29 3.78 -3.84 -15.19
C VAL A 29 3.19 -2.43 -15.18
N GLY A 30 2.32 -2.10 -14.19
CA GLY A 30 1.75 -0.78 -13.97
C GLY A 30 0.51 -0.44 -14.79
N LYS A 31 0.01 -1.34 -15.64
CA LYS A 31 -1.19 -1.14 -16.45
C LYS A 31 -2.48 -1.38 -15.65
N VAL A 32 -2.66 -0.60 -14.58
CA VAL A 32 -3.72 -0.83 -13.58
C VAL A 32 -5.11 -0.83 -14.20
N VAL A 33 -5.47 0.22 -14.98
CA VAL A 33 -6.81 0.34 -15.58
C VAL A 33 -7.12 -0.86 -16.48
N SER A 34 -6.21 -1.19 -17.41
CA SER A 34 -6.40 -2.36 -18.27
C SER A 34 -6.32 -3.67 -17.50
N GLY A 35 -5.61 -3.70 -16.37
CA GLY A 35 -5.55 -4.84 -15.45
C GLY A 35 -6.89 -5.11 -14.78
N ILE A 36 -7.60 -4.06 -14.34
CA ILE A 36 -8.94 -4.18 -13.76
C ILE A 36 -9.93 -4.76 -14.78
N PHE A 37 -9.99 -4.19 -15.98
CA PHE A 37 -10.85 -4.73 -17.05
C PHE A 37 -10.48 -6.17 -17.42
N PHE A 38 -9.19 -6.46 -17.49
CA PHE A 38 -8.67 -7.80 -17.78
C PHE A 38 -9.09 -8.81 -16.71
N PHE A 39 -8.98 -8.43 -15.43
CA PHE A 39 -9.36 -9.27 -14.30
C PHE A 39 -10.88 -9.52 -14.26
N LEU A 40 -11.70 -8.46 -14.42
CA LEU A 40 -13.16 -8.54 -14.41
C LEU A 40 -13.72 -9.39 -15.57
N THR A 41 -13.03 -9.39 -16.72
CA THR A 41 -13.42 -10.18 -17.88
C THR A 41 -12.74 -11.56 -17.95
N LEU A 42 -12.09 -12.00 -16.85
CA LEU A 42 -11.31 -13.25 -16.80
C LEU A 42 -10.33 -13.37 -17.97
N GLY A 43 -9.56 -12.28 -18.20
CA GLY A 43 -8.59 -12.23 -19.29
C GLY A 43 -9.22 -12.04 -20.67
N GLY A 44 -10.39 -11.36 -20.73
CA GLY A 44 -11.12 -11.19 -22.00
C GLY A 44 -11.59 -12.52 -22.56
N PHE A 45 -12.25 -13.33 -21.70
CA PHE A 45 -12.67 -14.70 -22.03
C PHE A 45 -11.51 -15.63 -22.45
N GLY A 46 -10.30 -15.36 -21.91
CA GLY A 46 -9.09 -16.14 -22.19
C GLY A 46 -8.33 -15.72 -23.45
N ILE A 47 -8.95 -15.05 -24.40
CA ILE A 47 -8.30 -14.64 -25.67
C ILE A 47 -7.23 -13.58 -25.40
N TRP A 48 -7.53 -12.55 -24.63
CA TRP A 48 -6.56 -11.51 -24.26
C TRP A 48 -5.43 -12.06 -23.42
N TRP A 49 -5.75 -12.98 -22.52
CA TRP A 49 -4.75 -13.69 -21.72
C TRP A 49 -3.76 -14.46 -22.60
N LEU A 50 -4.25 -15.18 -23.62
CA LEU A 50 -3.39 -15.90 -24.55
C LEU A 50 -2.48 -14.95 -25.34
N ILE A 51 -3.03 -13.82 -25.81
CA ILE A 51 -2.24 -12.78 -26.51
C ILE A 51 -1.15 -12.22 -25.59
N ASP A 52 -1.48 -11.92 -24.34
CA ASP A 52 -0.50 -11.41 -23.37
C ASP A 52 0.62 -12.44 -23.11
N ILE A 53 0.30 -13.72 -22.95
CA ILE A 53 1.30 -14.79 -22.80
C ILE A 53 2.23 -14.84 -24.01
N ILE A 54 1.68 -14.82 -25.23
CA ILE A 54 2.48 -14.83 -26.46
C ILE A 54 3.40 -13.61 -26.50
N GLN A 55 2.90 -12.42 -26.16
CA GLN A 55 3.71 -11.19 -26.10
C GLN A 55 4.80 -11.25 -25.02
N ILE A 56 4.51 -11.84 -23.87
CA ILE A 56 5.49 -12.03 -22.80
C ILE A 56 6.58 -13.02 -23.28
N ILE A 57 6.20 -14.15 -23.85
CA ILE A 57 7.14 -15.17 -24.33
C ILE A 57 7.98 -14.67 -25.53
N SER A 58 7.43 -13.84 -26.40
CA SER A 58 8.17 -13.24 -27.52
C SER A 58 9.01 -12.03 -27.12
N GLY A 59 8.82 -11.46 -25.90
CA GLY A 59 9.50 -10.25 -25.45
C GLY A 59 8.93 -8.95 -26.02
N SER A 60 7.78 -9.00 -26.65
CA SER A 60 7.09 -7.83 -27.22
C SER A 60 6.12 -7.16 -26.25
N PHE A 61 5.89 -7.75 -25.06
CA PHE A 61 5.03 -7.18 -24.03
C PHE A 61 5.64 -5.91 -23.45
N LYS A 62 4.84 -4.85 -23.34
CA LYS A 62 5.28 -3.54 -22.85
C LYS A 62 4.69 -3.21 -21.49
N ASP A 63 5.44 -2.45 -20.70
CA ASP A 63 4.97 -1.86 -19.44
C ASP A 63 4.10 -0.60 -19.67
N GLN A 64 3.71 0.08 -18.57
CA GLN A 64 2.94 1.32 -18.65
C GLN A 64 3.67 2.48 -19.33
N TYR A 65 4.99 2.45 -19.41
CA TYR A 65 5.84 3.47 -20.06
C TYR A 65 6.18 3.12 -21.51
N GLY A 66 5.60 2.05 -22.05
CA GLY A 66 5.87 1.58 -23.40
C GLY A 66 7.21 0.84 -23.57
N LYS A 67 7.92 0.54 -22.48
CA LYS A 67 9.19 -0.19 -22.50
C LYS A 67 8.95 -1.69 -22.57
N PHE A 68 9.81 -2.40 -23.31
CA PHE A 68 9.70 -3.84 -23.47
C PHE A 68 10.10 -4.60 -22.20
N VAL A 69 9.22 -5.48 -21.72
CA VAL A 69 9.50 -6.37 -20.59
C VAL A 69 10.30 -7.56 -21.12
N ASN A 70 11.62 -7.37 -21.23
CA ASN A 70 12.51 -8.36 -21.87
C ASN A 70 13.62 -8.88 -20.95
N ASN A 71 13.66 -8.48 -19.70
CA ASN A 71 14.64 -8.96 -18.73
C ASN A 71 14.14 -10.25 -18.05
N TRP A 72 14.86 -11.36 -18.18
CA TRP A 72 14.57 -12.63 -17.50
C TRP A 72 15.12 -12.68 -16.07
N GLU A 73 15.94 -11.73 -15.67
CA GLU A 73 16.46 -11.67 -14.32
C GLU A 73 15.36 -11.20 -13.36
N ALA A 74 15.28 -11.89 -12.24
CA ALA A 74 14.43 -11.50 -11.12
C ALA A 74 15.31 -11.51 -9.86
N ASP A 75 15.26 -10.43 -9.07
CA ASP A 75 15.96 -10.45 -7.80
C ASP A 75 15.25 -11.40 -6.81
N LYS A 76 15.97 -11.82 -5.76
CA LYS A 76 15.48 -12.77 -4.77
C LYS A 76 14.23 -12.27 -4.05
N THR A 77 14.12 -10.95 -3.86
CA THR A 77 12.98 -10.31 -3.20
C THR A 77 11.74 -10.38 -4.07
N GLN A 78 11.87 -10.10 -5.37
CA GLN A 78 10.76 -10.21 -6.33
C GLN A 78 10.26 -11.66 -6.44
N LEU A 79 11.17 -12.63 -6.47
CA LEU A 79 10.83 -14.05 -6.49
C LEU A 79 10.10 -14.49 -5.21
N ALA A 80 10.56 -14.03 -4.04
CA ALA A 80 9.92 -14.35 -2.76
C ALA A 80 8.50 -13.78 -2.66
N ILE A 81 8.30 -12.51 -3.06
CA ILE A 81 6.98 -11.87 -3.08
C ILE A 81 6.05 -12.61 -4.06
N THR A 82 6.53 -12.91 -5.25
CA THR A 82 5.73 -13.61 -6.28
C THR A 82 5.38 -15.02 -5.82
N GLY A 83 6.33 -15.73 -5.22
CA GLY A 83 6.09 -17.05 -4.63
C GLY A 83 5.05 -17.01 -3.50
N GLY A 84 5.11 -15.98 -2.64
CA GLY A 84 4.11 -15.75 -1.60
C GLY A 84 2.70 -15.51 -2.16
N VAL A 85 2.58 -14.67 -3.18
CA VAL A 85 1.30 -14.41 -3.86
C VAL A 85 0.75 -15.70 -4.49
N LEU A 86 1.58 -16.46 -5.19
CA LEU A 86 1.19 -17.75 -5.78
C LEU A 86 0.71 -18.74 -4.71
N ALA A 87 1.42 -18.83 -3.58
CA ALA A 87 1.05 -19.72 -2.48
C ALA A 87 -0.32 -19.35 -1.88
N VAL A 88 -0.60 -18.06 -1.69
CA VAL A 88 -1.90 -17.58 -1.21
C VAL A 88 -3.03 -17.97 -2.16
N PHE A 89 -2.84 -17.81 -3.48
CA PHE A 89 -3.86 -18.21 -4.46
C PHE A 89 -4.10 -19.71 -4.50
N VAL A 90 -3.04 -20.53 -4.36
CA VAL A 90 -3.16 -21.99 -4.25
C VAL A 90 -3.93 -22.39 -3.00
N LEU A 91 -3.67 -21.73 -1.85
CA LEU A 91 -4.40 -21.98 -0.59
C LEU A 91 -5.88 -21.61 -0.73
N ILE A 92 -6.21 -20.45 -1.32
CA ILE A 92 -7.60 -20.04 -1.55
C ILE A 92 -8.30 -21.03 -2.49
N GLY A 93 -7.64 -21.47 -3.57
CA GLY A 93 -8.17 -22.49 -4.49
C GLY A 93 -8.40 -23.85 -3.80
N ALA A 94 -7.54 -24.25 -2.88
CA ALA A 94 -7.67 -25.48 -2.11
C ALA A 94 -8.82 -25.46 -1.09
N ILE A 95 -9.12 -24.27 -0.52
CA ILE A 95 -10.24 -24.09 0.42
C ILE A 95 -11.60 -24.15 -0.33
N GLY A 96 -11.64 -23.65 -1.58
CA GLY A 96 -12.85 -23.67 -2.43
C GLY A 96 -13.30 -25.06 -2.91
N ASN A 97 -12.46 -26.09 -2.79
CA ASN A 97 -12.72 -27.44 -3.33
C ASN A 97 -12.87 -28.54 -2.27
N LYS A 98 -13.19 -28.21 -1.00
CA LYS A 98 -13.50 -29.23 0.02
C LYS A 98 -14.95 -29.16 0.48
N GLY A 99 -15.82 -29.71 -0.35
CA GLY A 99 -16.98 -30.42 0.13
C GLY A 99 -16.61 -31.91 0.31
N GLY A 100 -16.41 -32.37 1.56
CA GLY A 100 -16.35 -33.81 1.84
C GLY A 100 -15.22 -34.29 2.73
N LYS A 101 -15.54 -34.49 4.02
CA LYS A 101 -14.97 -35.46 5.02
C LYS A 101 -13.48 -35.45 5.34
N GLY A 102 -13.23 -34.98 6.56
CA GLY A 102 -12.44 -35.53 7.68
C GLY A 102 -11.05 -36.12 7.40
N ASN A 103 -10.05 -35.50 7.98
CA ASN A 103 -9.22 -36.04 9.03
C ASN A 103 -8.24 -34.98 9.55
N GLU A 104 -8.14 -34.95 10.86
CA GLU A 104 -7.13 -34.24 11.63
C GLU A 104 -5.72 -34.57 11.14
N THR A 105 -4.85 -33.58 11.03
CA THR A 105 -3.51 -33.61 11.67
C THR A 105 -2.72 -32.34 11.39
N ALA A 106 -2.16 -31.82 12.49
CA ALA A 106 -0.98 -30.96 12.59
C ALA A 106 -1.14 -29.47 12.22
N THR A 107 -1.56 -28.70 13.21
CA THR A 107 -1.07 -27.34 13.43
C THR A 107 0.41 -27.36 13.73
N PRO A 108 1.27 -26.64 13.00
CA PRO A 108 2.56 -26.26 13.53
C PRO A 108 2.35 -25.12 14.53
N ASP A 109 2.71 -25.41 15.75
CA ASP A 109 2.80 -24.50 16.88
C ASP A 109 3.78 -23.36 16.56
N PHE A 110 3.27 -22.16 16.26
CA PHE A 110 4.05 -20.94 16.17
C PHE A 110 4.07 -20.22 17.53
N LYS A 111 4.48 -20.96 18.56
CA LYS A 111 4.96 -20.41 19.80
C LYS A 111 6.42 -20.78 19.93
N GLU A 112 7.30 -19.94 19.42
CA GLU A 112 8.64 -19.71 19.97
C GLU A 112 9.52 -18.95 18.97
N ALA A 113 9.37 -17.63 18.92
CA ALA A 113 10.39 -16.69 18.46
C ALA A 113 10.06 -15.26 18.87
N VAL A 114 9.60 -15.07 20.10
CA VAL A 114 9.52 -13.75 20.72
C VAL A 114 10.16 -13.84 22.08
N LEU A 115 11.48 -13.94 22.10
CA LEU A 115 12.30 -13.67 23.29
C LEU A 115 13.78 -13.66 22.85
N ALA A 116 14.24 -12.54 22.33
CA ALA A 116 15.62 -12.07 22.50
C ALA A 116 15.81 -10.77 21.71
N SER A 117 15.50 -9.65 22.30
CA SER A 117 16.35 -8.48 22.39
C SER A 117 15.62 -7.38 23.18
N SER A 118 15.50 -7.62 24.46
CA SER A 118 15.45 -6.55 25.43
C SER A 118 16.89 -6.07 25.62
N ASP A 119 17.28 -5.07 24.93
CA ASP A 119 18.39 -4.26 25.35
C ASP A 119 17.89 -2.85 25.61
N SER A 120 17.67 -2.63 26.89
CA SER A 120 17.37 -1.38 27.53
C SER A 120 18.50 -0.40 27.26
N LYS A 121 18.20 0.65 26.53
CA LYS A 121 18.85 1.94 26.75
C LYS A 121 17.77 2.96 27.04
N GLU A 122 17.83 3.48 28.26
CA GLU A 122 17.30 4.78 28.64
C GLU A 122 17.67 5.79 27.55
N ASP A 123 16.74 6.02 26.62
CA ASP A 123 16.83 7.14 25.72
C ASP A 123 15.86 8.19 26.21
N GLU A 124 16.44 9.33 26.58
CA GLU A 124 15.88 10.65 26.75
C GLU A 124 14.46 10.75 26.20
N LYS A 125 13.55 11.26 27.01
CA LYS A 125 12.16 11.66 26.71
C LYS A 125 12.15 12.71 25.59
N LYS A 126 12.55 12.30 24.39
CA LYS A 126 12.51 13.12 23.19
C LYS A 126 11.05 13.35 22.86
N ALA A 127 10.62 14.60 22.98
CA ALA A 127 9.25 14.98 22.68
C ALA A 127 8.86 14.42 21.30
N LEU A 128 7.68 13.77 21.21
CA LEU A 128 7.17 13.24 19.96
C LEU A 128 7.10 14.34 18.89
N PRO A 129 7.44 14.04 17.64
CA PRO A 129 7.24 14.95 16.53
C PRO A 129 5.79 15.43 16.48
N LYS A 130 5.59 16.73 16.22
CA LYS A 130 4.30 17.40 16.19
C LYS A 130 3.96 17.86 14.77
N VAL A 131 2.81 18.49 14.63
CA VAL A 131 2.44 19.22 13.41
C VAL A 131 3.52 20.23 13.04
N GLY A 132 3.99 20.18 11.80
CA GLY A 132 5.12 20.94 11.26
C GLY A 132 6.44 20.19 11.26
N ASP A 133 6.60 19.18 12.09
CA ASP A 133 7.81 18.36 12.14
C ASP A 133 7.87 17.32 11.02
N LYS A 134 9.04 16.69 10.92
CA LYS A 134 9.34 15.67 9.90
C LYS A 134 9.78 14.37 10.57
N ILE A 135 9.25 13.25 10.09
CA ILE A 135 9.72 11.90 10.39
C ILE A 135 10.39 11.34 9.12
N GLN A 136 11.57 10.81 9.26
CA GLN A 136 12.24 10.05 8.23
C GLN A 136 11.88 8.57 8.40
N THR A 137 11.28 8.00 7.36
CA THR A 137 11.04 6.55 7.21
C THR A 137 12.18 5.92 6.41
N SER A 138 12.08 4.64 6.05
CA SER A 138 13.11 3.96 5.25
C SER A 138 13.32 4.59 3.87
N HIS A 139 12.28 5.18 3.26
CA HIS A 139 12.34 5.69 1.88
C HIS A 139 11.80 7.10 1.72
N PHE A 140 11.15 7.65 2.74
CA PHE A 140 10.48 8.93 2.66
C PHE A 140 10.80 9.83 3.85
N ASP A 141 10.97 11.12 3.57
CA ASP A 141 10.75 12.17 4.54
C ASP A 141 9.25 12.48 4.55
N VAL A 142 8.61 12.32 5.71
CA VAL A 142 7.18 12.54 5.90
C VAL A 142 6.98 13.74 6.82
N THR A 143 6.21 14.73 6.37
CA THR A 143 5.88 15.93 7.17
C THR A 143 4.38 15.99 7.39
N LEU A 144 3.93 16.10 8.63
CA LEU A 144 2.55 16.40 8.98
C LEU A 144 2.37 17.92 9.00
N LYS A 145 1.72 18.50 8.00
CA LYS A 145 1.56 19.96 7.84
C LYS A 145 0.47 20.53 8.72
N SER A 146 -0.67 19.88 8.75
CA SER A 146 -1.84 20.30 9.55
C SER A 146 -2.83 19.16 9.70
N TYR A 147 -3.81 19.33 10.57
CA TYR A 147 -4.93 18.43 10.70
C TYR A 147 -6.25 19.20 10.88
N LYS A 148 -7.37 18.53 10.57
CA LYS A 148 -8.74 19.02 10.85
C LYS A 148 -9.61 17.85 11.28
N ILE A 149 -10.56 18.14 12.18
CA ILE A 149 -11.62 17.20 12.56
C ILE A 149 -12.94 17.84 12.18
N GLN A 150 -13.76 17.15 11.40
CA GLN A 150 -15.04 17.68 10.90
C GLN A 150 -16.03 16.58 10.57
N LYS A 151 -17.31 16.91 10.51
CA LYS A 151 -18.42 15.96 10.25
C LYS A 151 -18.53 15.52 8.79
N SER A 152 -17.99 16.30 7.87
CA SER A 152 -18.03 16.01 6.43
C SER A 152 -16.72 16.41 5.77
N VAL A 153 -16.43 15.82 4.62
CA VAL A 153 -15.24 16.15 3.84
C VAL A 153 -15.66 16.70 2.48
N SER A 154 -15.32 17.96 2.23
CA SER A 154 -15.51 18.59 0.92
C SER A 154 -14.15 18.70 0.21
N THR A 155 -14.10 18.18 -1.00
CA THR A 155 -12.89 18.25 -1.84
C THR A 155 -12.92 19.37 -2.85
N GLY A 156 -14.03 20.12 -2.92
CA GLY A 156 -14.31 21.09 -4.00
C GLY A 156 -14.96 20.43 -5.23
N ASN A 157 -14.99 19.11 -5.31
CA ASN A 157 -15.71 18.37 -6.34
C ASN A 157 -17.03 17.85 -5.77
N MET A 158 -18.16 18.18 -6.41
CA MET A 158 -19.50 17.80 -5.92
C MET A 158 -19.73 16.28 -5.90
N PHE A 159 -18.99 15.50 -6.70
CA PHE A 159 -19.12 14.06 -6.79
C PHE A 159 -18.14 13.30 -5.87
N VAL A 160 -17.14 13.99 -5.33
CA VAL A 160 -16.11 13.39 -4.47
C VAL A 160 -16.13 14.12 -3.12
N LYS A 161 -16.94 13.63 -2.22
CA LYS A 161 -17.15 14.17 -0.87
C LYS A 161 -17.51 13.05 0.09
N LEU A 162 -17.36 13.29 1.37
CA LEU A 162 -17.94 12.47 2.42
C LEU A 162 -18.99 13.30 3.15
N ASP A 163 -20.22 12.84 3.09
CA ASP A 163 -21.32 13.45 3.80
C ASP A 163 -21.26 13.13 5.30
N PRO A 164 -21.93 13.90 6.17
CA PRO A 164 -22.01 13.58 7.59
C PRO A 164 -22.59 12.19 7.80
N GLU A 165 -21.96 11.41 8.67
CA GLU A 165 -22.41 10.09 9.08
C GLU A 165 -22.69 10.10 10.58
N GLU A 166 -23.87 9.60 10.99
CA GLU A 166 -24.28 9.58 12.39
C GLU A 166 -23.28 8.80 13.25
N GLY A 167 -22.90 9.37 14.40
CA GLY A 167 -21.94 8.77 15.33
C GLY A 167 -20.47 8.86 14.89
N ASN A 168 -20.18 9.48 13.74
CA ASN A 168 -18.81 9.57 13.20
C ASN A 168 -18.40 11.00 12.86
N LYS A 169 -17.07 11.22 12.89
CA LYS A 169 -16.38 12.41 12.41
C LYS A 169 -15.14 12.01 11.62
N TYR A 170 -14.62 12.90 10.79
CA TYR A 170 -13.46 12.65 9.95
C TYR A 170 -12.26 13.43 10.47
N LEU A 171 -11.16 12.71 10.70
CA LEU A 171 -9.84 13.29 10.91
C LEU A 171 -9.16 13.40 9.54
N ILE A 172 -8.82 14.63 9.14
CA ILE A 172 -8.11 14.92 7.90
C ILE A 172 -6.70 15.34 8.26
N LEU A 173 -5.71 14.64 7.73
CA LEU A 173 -4.28 14.96 7.88
C LEU A 173 -3.76 15.53 6.56
N ASP A 174 -3.21 16.75 6.57
CA ASP A 174 -2.49 17.32 5.43
C ASP A 174 -1.02 16.95 5.56
N VAL A 175 -0.52 16.16 4.62
CA VAL A 175 0.80 15.55 4.72
C VAL A 175 1.62 15.77 3.45
N ASN A 176 2.94 15.79 3.60
CA ASN A 176 3.90 15.78 2.50
C ASN A 176 4.76 14.54 2.60
N PHE A 177 4.89 13.82 1.48
CA PHE A 177 5.84 12.73 1.31
C PHE A 177 6.91 13.18 0.32
N LYS A 178 8.18 13.08 0.69
CA LYS A 178 9.32 13.31 -0.20
C LYS A 178 10.12 12.02 -0.28
N ASN A 179 10.29 11.50 -1.50
CA ASN A 179 11.16 10.34 -1.73
C ASN A 179 12.62 10.75 -1.53
N ILE A 180 13.31 10.10 -0.58
CA ILE A 180 14.73 10.31 -0.26
C ILE A 180 15.62 9.18 -0.78
N ASP A 181 15.03 8.20 -1.46
CA ASP A 181 15.75 7.11 -2.09
C ASP A 181 16.27 7.52 -3.49
N ASN A 182 17.20 6.77 -4.01
CA ASN A 182 17.74 6.91 -5.37
C ASN A 182 16.88 6.22 -6.44
N GLU A 183 15.83 5.52 -6.04
CA GLU A 183 14.86 4.82 -6.90
C GLU A 183 13.43 5.34 -6.69
N SER A 184 12.59 5.09 -7.68
CA SER A 184 11.16 5.36 -7.55
C SER A 184 10.51 4.45 -6.51
N ARG A 185 9.81 5.03 -5.54
CA ARG A 185 9.18 4.30 -4.43
C ARG A 185 7.68 4.57 -4.35
N MET A 186 6.93 3.51 -4.09
CA MET A 186 5.50 3.62 -3.76
C MET A 186 5.37 4.05 -2.30
N ILE A 187 4.44 4.97 -1.99
CA ILE A 187 4.22 5.46 -0.62
C ILE A 187 3.74 4.32 0.30
N GLY A 188 3.01 3.35 -0.24
CA GLY A 188 2.70 2.08 0.43
C GLY A 188 1.50 2.11 1.37
N GLY A 189 0.92 3.27 1.68
CA GLY A 189 -0.30 3.39 2.49
C GLY A 189 -0.35 4.68 3.29
N GLU A 190 -1.49 4.90 3.94
CA GLU A 190 -1.77 6.11 4.74
C GLU A 190 -1.23 6.03 6.17
N GLY A 191 -0.77 4.86 6.59
CA GLY A 191 -0.36 4.63 7.98
C GLY A 191 -1.55 4.36 8.90
N LYS A 192 -1.34 4.55 10.20
CA LYS A 192 -2.32 4.26 11.25
C LYS A 192 -2.52 5.47 12.16
N VAL A 193 -3.76 5.68 12.58
CA VAL A 193 -4.10 6.66 13.60
C VAL A 193 -4.35 5.93 14.92
N PHE A 194 -3.81 6.47 15.99
CA PHE A 194 -4.04 5.99 17.35
C PHE A 194 -4.66 7.10 18.18
N VAL A 195 -5.62 6.76 19.00
CA VAL A 195 -6.22 7.71 19.95
C VAL A 195 -6.12 7.14 21.34
N ASP A 196 -5.43 7.85 22.20
CA ASP A 196 -5.32 7.51 23.63
C ASP A 196 -6.44 8.20 24.41
N VAL A 197 -7.32 7.37 24.96
CA VAL A 197 -8.42 7.77 25.83
C VAL A 197 -8.18 7.22 27.23
N ASN A 198 -7.76 8.06 28.15
CA ASN A 198 -7.49 7.70 29.54
C ASN A 198 -6.50 6.53 29.70
N GLY A 199 -5.44 6.50 28.88
CA GLY A 199 -4.40 5.47 28.93
C GLY A 199 -4.77 4.19 28.16
N LYS A 200 -5.93 4.16 27.48
CA LYS A 200 -6.30 3.09 26.54
C LYS A 200 -6.18 3.58 25.13
N GLU A 201 -5.36 2.91 24.33
CA GLU A 201 -5.11 3.25 22.93
C GLU A 201 -6.08 2.50 22.01
N TYR A 202 -6.68 3.22 21.07
CA TYR A 202 -7.54 2.71 20.01
C TYR A 202 -6.86 2.96 18.67
N GLU A 203 -6.73 1.90 17.86
CA GLU A 203 -6.08 1.94 16.54
C GLU A 203 -7.12 2.05 15.43
N TYR A 204 -6.85 2.94 14.46
CA TYR A 204 -7.62 3.14 13.23
C TYR A 204 -6.66 2.94 12.03
N ASP A 205 -6.74 1.80 11.39
CA ASP A 205 -5.90 1.38 10.25
C ASP A 205 -6.62 1.54 8.90
N LYS A 206 -7.90 1.90 8.91
CA LYS A 206 -8.70 2.13 7.71
C LYS A 206 -8.86 3.61 7.46
N SER A 207 -8.44 4.06 6.29
CA SER A 207 -8.67 5.41 5.78
C SER A 207 -9.80 5.43 4.76
N GLU A 208 -10.41 6.60 4.60
CA GLU A 208 -11.40 6.84 3.55
C GLU A 208 -10.68 7.21 2.25
N HIS A 209 -10.92 6.43 1.20
CA HIS A 209 -10.29 6.66 -0.10
C HIS A 209 -11.12 7.61 -0.96
N LEU A 210 -10.61 8.83 -1.14
CA LEU A 210 -11.18 9.81 -2.05
C LEU A 210 -10.40 9.76 -3.37
N LEU A 211 -11.04 9.32 -4.45
CA LEU A 211 -10.43 9.17 -5.77
C LEU A 211 -10.29 10.52 -6.47
N LEU A 212 -9.49 11.42 -5.88
CA LEU A 212 -9.19 12.73 -6.39
C LEU A 212 -7.73 13.09 -6.16
N ASP A 213 -7.09 13.77 -7.10
CA ASP A 213 -5.71 14.20 -6.91
C ASP A 213 -5.57 15.13 -5.70
N GLY A 214 -4.51 14.91 -4.92
CA GLY A 214 -4.30 15.59 -3.64
C GLY A 214 -5.03 14.95 -2.45
N TRP A 215 -5.73 13.82 -2.65
CA TRP A 215 -6.39 13.05 -1.61
C TRP A 215 -5.95 11.58 -1.65
N GLY A 216 -5.50 11.07 -0.49
CA GLY A 216 -4.97 9.71 -0.36
C GLY A 216 -3.61 9.49 -1.04
N VAL A 217 -3.08 8.30 -0.86
CA VAL A 217 -1.78 7.85 -1.40
C VAL A 217 -1.88 6.53 -2.14
N LEU A 218 -3.10 6.07 -2.40
CA LEU A 218 -3.34 4.78 -3.05
C LEU A 218 -2.61 4.72 -4.40
N LEU A 219 -1.75 3.71 -4.56
CA LEU A 219 -0.96 3.45 -5.78
C LEU A 219 -0.06 4.62 -6.24
N HIS A 220 0.26 5.57 -5.35
CA HIS A 220 1.14 6.68 -5.68
C HIS A 220 2.61 6.27 -5.58
N GLN A 221 3.32 6.43 -6.70
CA GLN A 221 4.77 6.24 -6.81
C GLN A 221 5.45 7.59 -6.99
N LEU A 222 6.51 7.85 -6.24
CA LEU A 222 7.32 9.05 -6.34
C LEU A 222 8.68 8.72 -6.91
N ASN A 223 9.12 9.49 -7.90
CA ASN A 223 10.48 9.45 -8.41
C ASN A 223 11.47 9.94 -7.35
N PRO A 224 12.77 9.62 -7.48
CA PRO A 224 13.80 10.14 -6.58
C PRO A 224 13.72 11.65 -6.42
N MET A 225 13.88 12.13 -5.19
CA MET A 225 13.87 13.54 -4.79
C MET A 225 12.57 14.30 -5.05
N THR A 226 11.54 13.66 -5.61
CA THR A 226 10.21 14.30 -5.79
C THR A 226 9.36 14.20 -4.52
N GLN A 227 8.36 15.06 -4.44
CA GLN A 227 7.46 15.11 -3.29
C GLN A 227 6.00 15.21 -3.73
N LYS A 228 5.11 14.75 -2.85
CA LYS A 228 3.66 14.86 -3.01
C LYS A 228 3.03 15.41 -1.74
N ASN A 229 2.21 16.44 -1.92
CA ASN A 229 1.27 16.89 -0.89
C ASN A 229 -0.05 16.18 -1.09
N THR A 230 -0.62 15.67 -0.02
CA THR A 230 -1.90 14.95 -0.06
C THR A 230 -2.62 15.06 1.28
N LYS A 231 -3.92 14.77 1.28
CA LYS A 231 -4.74 14.67 2.47
C LYS A 231 -5.14 13.22 2.71
N LEU A 232 -4.95 12.74 3.95
CA LEU A 232 -5.38 11.44 4.40
C LEU A 232 -6.63 11.63 5.27
N VAL A 233 -7.62 10.77 5.13
CA VAL A 233 -8.89 10.89 5.84
C VAL A 233 -9.17 9.61 6.63
N PHE A 234 -9.34 9.75 7.94
CA PHE A 234 -9.71 8.64 8.81
C PHE A 234 -11.07 8.91 9.45
N LYS A 235 -11.91 7.91 9.46
CA LYS A 235 -13.19 7.96 10.16
C LYS A 235 -12.97 7.57 11.63
N ILE A 236 -13.39 8.41 12.53
CA ILE A 236 -13.30 8.17 13.99
C ILE A 236 -14.65 8.45 14.64
N PRO A 237 -15.01 7.76 15.74
CA PRO A 237 -16.26 8.01 16.45
C PRO A 237 -16.36 9.46 16.99
N ASP A 238 -17.58 9.99 17.00
CA ASP A 238 -17.85 11.33 17.52
C ASP A 238 -17.50 11.49 18.98
N GLU A 239 -17.83 10.48 19.76
CA GLU A 239 -17.64 10.44 21.21
C GLU A 239 -16.17 10.33 21.62
N LEU A 240 -15.28 10.02 20.66
CA LEU A 240 -13.88 9.80 20.93
C LEU A 240 -13.20 11.10 21.33
N LYS A 241 -12.67 11.12 22.55
CA LYS A 241 -11.92 12.26 23.15
C LYS A 241 -10.58 11.75 23.66
N GLY A 242 -9.51 12.44 23.32
CA GLY A 242 -8.18 12.06 23.76
C GLY A 242 -7.08 12.52 22.82
N ASN A 243 -5.86 12.10 23.12
CA ASN A 243 -4.69 12.45 22.34
C ASN A 243 -4.62 11.61 21.06
N ILE A 244 -4.47 12.29 19.94
CA ILE A 244 -4.38 11.65 18.59
C ILE A 244 -2.92 11.56 18.19
N TYR A 245 -2.52 10.39 17.72
CA TYR A 245 -1.22 10.12 17.14
C TYR A 245 -1.40 9.54 15.73
N TRP A 246 -0.45 9.85 14.85
CA TRP A 246 -0.40 9.25 13.52
C TRP A 246 0.97 8.62 13.28
N GLU A 247 0.97 7.36 12.88
CA GLU A 247 2.14 6.59 12.48
C GLU A 247 2.13 6.43 10.96
N PRO A 248 3.05 7.09 10.23
CA PRO A 248 3.15 6.92 8.78
C PRO A 248 3.45 5.45 8.40
N ALA A 249 3.00 5.03 7.23
CA ALA A 249 3.37 3.72 6.70
C ALA A 249 4.90 3.55 6.67
N HIS A 250 5.37 2.34 6.96
CA HIS A 250 6.80 1.99 7.05
C HIS A 250 7.59 2.78 8.10
N SER A 251 6.92 3.25 9.15
CA SER A 251 7.54 3.91 10.30
C SER A 251 7.14 3.23 11.59
N SER A 252 8.02 3.24 12.58
CA SER A 252 7.70 2.94 13.99
C SER A 252 7.61 4.21 14.84
N LYS A 253 7.79 5.38 14.22
CA LYS A 253 7.71 6.68 14.89
C LYS A 253 6.34 7.29 14.62
N ARG A 254 5.80 8.00 15.62
CA ARG A 254 4.49 8.63 15.58
C ARG A 254 4.59 10.15 15.67
N PHE A 255 3.72 10.84 14.97
CA PHE A 255 3.43 12.25 15.22
C PHE A 255 2.39 12.36 16.33
N PHE A 256 2.59 13.31 17.23
CA PHE A 256 1.49 13.84 18.01
C PHE A 256 0.68 14.79 17.13
N VAL A 257 -0.54 14.43 16.78
CA VAL A 257 -1.40 15.21 15.89
C VAL A 257 -2.10 16.33 16.65
N GLY A 258 -2.69 16.01 17.80
CA GLY A 258 -3.46 16.92 18.62
C GLY A 258 -4.43 16.18 19.51
N GLU A 259 -5.49 16.87 19.95
CA GLU A 259 -6.51 16.34 20.85
C GLU A 259 -7.87 16.30 20.15
N ALA A 260 -8.56 15.14 20.22
CA ALA A 260 -9.97 15.03 19.90
C ALA A 260 -10.80 15.55 21.08
N LYS A 261 -11.62 16.55 20.83
CA LYS A 261 -12.49 17.19 21.84
C LYS A 261 -13.92 16.74 21.70
#